data_9d8cfcdd3e29069bb40ebae5dbcb5547
#
_entry.id   9d8cfcdd3e29069bb40ebae5dbcb5547
#
_cell.length_a   1.000
_cell.length_b   1.000
_cell.length_c   1.000
_cell.angle_alpha   90.00
_cell.angle_beta   90.00
_cell.angle_gamma   90.00
#
_symmetry.space_group_name_H-M   'P 1'
#
loop_
_entity.id
_entity.type
_entity.pdbx_description
1 polymer ?
#
loop_
_entity_poly.entity_id
_entity_poly.type
_entity_poly.pdbx_seq_one_letter_code
_entity_poly.pdbx_strand_id
1 'polypeptide(L)' 'MAIYKCKICGYVFDEDNIEEGLNIPAGTKFEDLPSSFKCPKCRMAKSMFEKVD' A
#
# COMPACT_ATOMS: atom_id res chain seq x y z
N MET A 1 -5.18 -12.35 4.67
CA MET A 1 -5.30 -10.96 4.17
C MET A 1 -4.33 -10.08 4.90
N ALA A 2 -3.61 -9.26 4.17
CA ALA A 2 -2.70 -8.31 4.79
C ALA A 2 -3.17 -6.90 4.50
N ILE A 3 -3.30 -6.11 5.54
CA ILE A 3 -3.71 -4.73 5.43
C ILE A 3 -2.60 -3.85 5.97
N TYR A 4 -2.18 -2.88 5.19
CA TYR A 4 -1.12 -1.96 5.55
C TYR A 4 -1.68 -0.55 5.59
N LYS A 5 -1.25 0.22 6.57
CA LYS A 5 -1.74 1.58 6.76
C LYS A 5 -0.58 2.57 6.74
N CYS A 6 -0.75 3.64 5.99
CA CYS A 6 0.23 4.72 5.98
C CYS A 6 0.17 5.47 7.31
N LYS A 7 1.31 5.59 7.98
CA LYS A 7 1.36 6.25 9.29
C LYS A 7 1.13 7.76 9.19
N ILE A 8 1.28 8.32 8.00
CA ILE A 8 1.24 9.76 7.84
C ILE A 8 -0.18 10.25 7.52
N CYS A 9 -0.80 9.70 6.48
CA CYS A 9 -2.12 10.16 6.05
C CYS A 9 -3.25 9.20 6.37
N GLY A 10 -2.93 7.99 6.85
CA GLY A 10 -3.96 7.01 7.18
C GLY A 10 -4.50 6.22 6.01
N TYR A 11 -3.85 6.32 4.84
CA TYR A 11 -4.27 5.53 3.69
C TYR A 11 -4.14 4.04 3.99
N VAL A 12 -5.16 3.27 3.61
CA VAL A 12 -5.16 1.83 3.85
C VAL A 12 -4.94 1.10 2.53
N PHE A 13 -3.93 0.25 2.49
CA PHE A 13 -3.65 -0.61 1.35
C PHE A 13 -4.08 -2.04 1.71
N ASP A 14 -5.07 -2.54 1.01
CA ASP A 14 -5.60 -3.88 1.22
C ASP A 14 -5.20 -4.74 0.04
N GLU A 15 -4.41 -5.79 0.28
CA GLU A 15 -3.91 -6.67 -0.78
C GLU A 15 -5.03 -7.36 -1.55
N ASP A 16 -6.17 -7.56 -0.91
CA ASP A 16 -7.31 -8.21 -1.53
C ASP A 16 -8.26 -7.25 -2.24
N ASN A 17 -8.06 -5.95 -2.06
CA ASN A 17 -8.95 -4.95 -2.63
C ASN A 17 -8.14 -3.75 -3.12
N ILE A 18 -7.29 -4.00 -4.12
CA ILE A 18 -6.42 -2.96 -4.66
C ILE A 18 -7.22 -2.02 -5.56
N GLU A 19 -7.06 -0.73 -5.35
CA GLU A 19 -7.75 0.28 -6.15
C GLU A 19 -7.24 0.29 -7.59
N GLU A 20 -8.13 0.48 -8.54
CA GLU A 20 -7.78 0.47 -9.95
C GLU A 20 -6.77 1.54 -10.33
N GLY A 21 -6.83 2.68 -9.67
CA GLY A 21 -5.96 3.81 -10.00
C GLY A 21 -4.50 3.63 -9.63
N LEU A 22 -4.15 2.55 -8.96
CA LEU A 22 -2.79 2.35 -8.48
C LEU A 22 -1.86 1.65 -9.46
N ASN A 23 -2.38 1.20 -10.61
CA ASN A 23 -1.60 0.45 -11.60
C ASN A 23 -0.92 -0.79 -11.01
N ILE A 24 -1.57 -1.40 -10.03
CA ILE A 24 -1.06 -2.60 -9.38
C ILE A 24 -2.01 -3.75 -9.68
N PRO A 25 -1.51 -4.87 -10.19
CA PRO A 25 -2.37 -6.03 -10.47
C PRO A 25 -3.04 -6.53 -9.19
N ALA A 26 -4.29 -6.98 -9.32
CA ALA A 26 -5.00 -7.57 -8.20
C ALA A 26 -4.23 -8.78 -7.68
N GLY A 27 -4.20 -8.94 -6.36
CA GLY A 27 -3.48 -10.04 -5.75
C GLY A 27 -2.01 -9.78 -5.49
N THR A 28 -1.50 -8.60 -5.88
CA THR A 28 -0.12 -8.25 -5.59
C THR A 28 0.05 -8.03 -4.10
N LYS A 29 1.05 -8.68 -3.52
CA LYS A 29 1.32 -8.51 -2.10
C LYS A 29 2.13 -7.23 -1.87
N PHE A 30 1.93 -6.62 -0.69
CA PHE A 30 2.67 -5.42 -0.34
C PHE A 30 4.18 -5.64 -0.42
N GLU A 31 4.63 -6.83 0.00
CA GLU A 31 6.05 -7.18 -0.04
C GLU A 31 6.61 -7.21 -1.44
N ASP A 32 5.78 -7.50 -2.42
CA ASP A 32 6.19 -7.59 -3.82
C ASP A 32 6.22 -6.24 -4.51
N LEU A 33 5.76 -5.19 -3.84
CA LEU A 33 5.81 -3.87 -4.42
C LEU A 33 7.25 -3.37 -4.49
N PRO A 34 7.59 -2.61 -5.55
CA PRO A 34 8.96 -2.08 -5.67
C PRO A 34 9.25 -1.09 -4.55
N SER A 35 10.52 -0.92 -4.24
CA SER A 35 10.92 0.03 -3.19
C SER A 35 10.57 1.48 -3.56
N SER A 36 10.30 1.73 -4.83
CA SER A 36 9.87 3.05 -5.29
C SER A 36 8.39 3.31 -5.05
N PHE A 37 7.64 2.30 -4.58
CA PHE A 37 6.23 2.48 -4.29
C PHE A 37 6.06 3.55 -3.21
N LYS A 38 5.08 4.41 -3.42
CA LYS A 38 4.77 5.49 -2.48
C LYS A 38 3.28 5.55 -2.24
N CYS A 39 2.91 6.12 -1.08
CA CYS A 39 1.52 6.31 -0.76
C CYS A 39 0.85 7.17 -1.83
N PRO A 40 -0.29 6.73 -2.38
CA PRO A 40 -0.96 7.52 -3.43
C PRO A 40 -1.60 8.81 -2.91
N LYS A 41 -1.68 8.98 -1.61
CA LYS A 41 -2.27 10.19 -1.03
C LYS A 41 -1.23 11.20 -0.60
N CYS A 42 -0.26 10.79 0.20
CA CYS A 42 0.73 11.73 0.74
C CYS A 42 2.11 11.52 0.14
N ARG A 43 2.28 10.50 -0.68
CA ARG A 43 3.51 10.18 -1.38
C ARG A 43 4.70 9.89 -0.47
N MET A 44 4.39 9.42 0.73
CA MET A 44 5.45 8.98 1.63
C MET A 44 6.02 7.65 1.17
N ALA A 45 7.23 7.35 1.62
CA ALA A 45 7.90 6.12 1.22
C ALA A 45 7.15 4.88 1.68
N LYS A 46 7.40 3.76 1.01
CA LYS A 46 6.81 2.48 1.36
C LYS A 46 7.06 2.11 2.82
N SER A 47 8.22 2.52 3.35
CA SER A 47 8.58 2.24 4.74
C SER A 47 7.68 2.93 5.76
N MET A 48 6.88 3.90 5.32
CA MET A 48 5.94 4.58 6.20
C MET A 48 4.66 3.79 6.43
N PHE A 49 4.49 2.67 5.75
CA PHE A 49 3.35 1.80 5.96
C PHE A 49 3.64 0.81 7.06
N GLU A 50 2.62 0.50 7.85
CA GLU A 50 2.73 -0.56 8.85
C GLU A 50 1.62 -1.58 8.64
N LYS A 51 1.93 -2.82 8.89
CA LYS A 51 0.96 -3.90 8.79
C LYS A 51 0.01 -3.81 9.98
N VAL A 52 -1.27 -3.68 9.71
CA VAL A 52 -2.29 -3.57 10.76
C VAL A 52 -3.17 -4.81 10.85
N ASP A 53 -2.99 -5.74 9.94
CA ASP A 53 -3.73 -7.01 10.00
C ASP A 53 -2.89 -8.15 9.41
#